data_80b618081881987d99b629783968181e
#
_entry.id   80b618081881987d99b629783968181e
#
_cell.length_a   1.000
_cell.length_b   1.000
_cell.length_c   1.000
_cell.angle_alpha   90.00
_cell.angle_beta   90.00
_cell.angle_gamma   90.00
#
_symmetry.space_group_name_H-M   'P 1'
#
loop_
_entity.id
_entity.type
_entity.pdbx_description
1 polymer ?
#
loop_
_entity_poly.entity_id
_entity_poly.type
_entity_poly.pdbx_seq_one_letter_code
_entity_poly.pdbx_strand_id
1 'polypeptide(L)'
;MTGWIAFGVLALLLIAMVAGGFLALAMGRLHLDLGWGRSRHALGPLQARIAAPRELVYEILSAPYLGRARSDSIEVLAAGESLVVAAHLTKVHFYEARTVESVELEPPSAMRFRHLTGPVPEASEEFRLEADGEATVLSYDGELGIDFFVLGRIAAPHWVVPQWNRAVGEHMDEVKRIAEERAGRA
;
A
#
# COMPACT_ATOMS: atom_id res chain seq x y z
N MET A 1 -15.57 31.76 -37.54
CA MET A 1 -15.09 31.93 -36.16
C MET A 1 -15.72 30.98 -35.13
N THR A 2 -16.99 30.61 -35.27
CA THR A 2 -17.70 29.71 -34.32
C THR A 2 -17.14 28.29 -34.22
N GLY A 3 -16.66 27.68 -35.34
CA GLY A 3 -16.15 26.30 -35.33
C GLY A 3 -14.88 26.09 -34.50
N TRP A 4 -13.94 27.04 -34.49
CA TRP A 4 -12.71 26.96 -33.74
C TRP A 4 -12.95 27.07 -32.21
N ILE A 5 -13.94 27.88 -31.82
CA ILE A 5 -14.33 28.01 -30.39
C ILE A 5 -14.97 26.73 -29.94
N ALA A 6 -15.88 26.12 -30.71
CA ALA A 6 -16.50 24.84 -30.38
C ALA A 6 -15.46 23.71 -30.27
N PHE A 7 -14.49 23.65 -31.18
CA PHE A 7 -13.39 22.68 -31.13
C PHE A 7 -12.52 22.88 -29.90
N GLY A 8 -12.15 24.13 -29.56
CA GLY A 8 -11.38 24.46 -28.38
C GLY A 8 -12.09 24.04 -27.06
N VAL A 9 -13.41 24.32 -26.97
CA VAL A 9 -14.21 23.89 -25.80
C VAL A 9 -14.28 22.37 -25.69
N LEU A 10 -14.49 21.65 -26.78
CA LEU A 10 -14.53 20.20 -26.79
C LEU A 10 -13.19 19.59 -26.36
N ALA A 11 -12.08 20.12 -26.84
CA ALA A 11 -10.74 19.69 -26.47
C ALA A 11 -10.47 19.90 -24.95
N LEU A 12 -10.87 21.06 -24.41
CA LEU A 12 -10.74 21.35 -22.97
C LEU A 12 -11.60 20.41 -22.12
N LEU A 13 -12.82 20.12 -22.53
CA LEU A 13 -13.69 19.17 -21.84
C LEU A 13 -13.10 17.76 -21.84
N LEU A 14 -12.54 17.33 -22.96
CA LEU A 14 -11.89 16.02 -23.07
C LEU A 14 -10.65 15.94 -22.14
N ILE A 15 -9.83 16.97 -22.14
CA ILE A 15 -8.65 17.04 -21.23
C ILE A 15 -9.11 16.99 -19.77
N ALA A 16 -10.13 17.76 -19.40
CA ALA A 16 -10.66 17.78 -18.04
C ALA A 16 -11.22 16.40 -17.63
N MET A 17 -11.92 15.73 -18.54
CA MET A 17 -12.46 14.39 -18.30
C MET A 17 -11.34 13.36 -18.11
N VAL A 18 -10.31 13.37 -18.96
CA VAL A 18 -9.16 12.47 -18.84
C VAL A 18 -8.38 12.72 -17.54
N ALA A 19 -8.13 13.99 -17.22
CA ALA A 19 -7.45 14.37 -15.99
C ALA A 19 -8.26 14.00 -14.74
N GLY A 20 -9.58 14.22 -14.76
CA GLY A 20 -10.49 13.82 -13.68
C GLY A 20 -10.55 12.31 -13.50
N GLY A 21 -10.62 11.56 -14.59
CA GLY A 21 -10.59 10.09 -14.56
C GLY A 21 -9.27 9.54 -14.01
N PHE A 22 -8.15 10.13 -14.44
CA PHE A 22 -6.82 9.78 -13.91
C PHE A 22 -6.71 10.07 -12.41
N LEU A 23 -7.19 11.23 -11.97
CA LEU A 23 -7.17 11.58 -10.55
C LEU A 23 -8.07 10.65 -9.73
N ALA A 24 -9.25 10.30 -10.23
CA ALA A 24 -10.14 9.35 -9.56
C ALA A 24 -9.49 7.95 -9.43
N LEU A 25 -8.77 7.51 -10.47
CA LEU A 25 -7.98 6.28 -10.42
C LEU A 25 -6.84 6.38 -9.38
N ALA A 26 -6.04 7.45 -9.44
CA ALA A 26 -4.92 7.66 -8.53
C ALA A 26 -5.36 7.75 -7.06
N MET A 27 -6.55 8.30 -6.79
CA MET A 27 -7.14 8.35 -5.46
C MET A 27 -7.80 7.03 -5.03
N GLY A 28 -7.83 6.01 -5.87
CA GLY A 28 -8.52 4.75 -5.60
C GLY A 28 -10.05 4.84 -5.56
N ARG A 29 -10.62 5.94 -6.09
CA ARG A 29 -12.08 6.11 -6.25
C ARG A 29 -12.62 5.35 -7.46
N LEU A 30 -11.76 5.09 -8.43
CA LEU A 30 -12.02 4.25 -9.58
C LEU A 30 -11.00 3.11 -9.55
N HIS A 31 -11.47 1.88 -9.71
CA HIS A 31 -10.62 0.71 -9.88
C HIS A 31 -10.77 0.17 -11.29
N LEU A 32 -9.65 -0.04 -11.97
CA LEU A 32 -9.59 -0.62 -13.31
C LEU A 32 -8.68 -1.84 -13.29
N ASP A 33 -9.25 -3.00 -13.49
CA ASP A 33 -8.56 -4.27 -13.70
C ASP A 33 -8.97 -4.82 -15.06
N LEU A 34 -8.21 -4.51 -16.08
CA LEU A 34 -8.48 -4.93 -17.46
C LEU A 34 -7.64 -6.16 -17.86
N GLY A 35 -6.58 -6.46 -17.13
CA GLY A 35 -5.60 -7.50 -17.47
C GLY A 35 -4.85 -7.22 -18.78
N TRP A 36 -5.02 -6.05 -19.37
CA TRP A 36 -4.53 -5.76 -20.72
C TRP A 36 -3.10 -5.19 -20.67
N GLY A 37 -2.14 -5.99 -21.16
CA GLY A 37 -0.74 -5.60 -21.21
C GLY A 37 -0.15 -5.38 -19.82
N ARG A 38 -0.59 -6.18 -18.82
CA ARG A 38 -0.11 -6.09 -17.45
C ARG A 38 1.38 -6.30 -17.37
N SER A 39 2.07 -5.37 -16.74
CA SER A 39 3.46 -5.52 -16.31
C SER A 39 3.51 -5.72 -14.80
N ARG A 40 4.37 -6.62 -14.34
CA ARG A 40 4.58 -6.93 -12.92
C ARG A 40 5.88 -6.35 -12.45
N HIS A 41 5.88 -5.79 -11.25
CA HIS A 41 6.99 -5.08 -10.66
C HIS A 41 7.17 -5.51 -9.21
N ALA A 42 8.39 -5.87 -8.83
CA ALA A 42 8.71 -6.22 -7.46
C ALA A 42 8.58 -4.99 -6.55
N LEU A 43 8.04 -5.22 -5.35
CA LEU A 43 8.04 -4.32 -4.21
C LEU A 43 9.09 -4.80 -3.22
N GLY A 44 9.82 -3.89 -2.63
CA GLY A 44 10.96 -4.25 -1.79
C GLY A 44 12.17 -4.76 -2.60
N PRO A 45 13.00 -5.68 -2.03
CA PRO A 45 12.94 -6.10 -0.63
C PRO A 45 13.32 -4.99 0.33
N LEU A 46 12.61 -4.90 1.47
CA LEU A 46 12.98 -4.05 2.59
C LEU A 46 13.25 -4.93 3.80
N GLN A 47 14.18 -4.51 4.66
CA GLN A 47 14.52 -5.26 5.87
C GLN A 47 14.92 -4.31 6.98
N ALA A 48 14.46 -4.60 8.21
CA ALA A 48 14.84 -3.89 9.41
C ALA A 48 15.15 -4.88 10.54
N ARG A 49 16.27 -4.69 11.22
CA ARG A 49 16.56 -5.37 12.49
C ARG A 49 16.04 -4.52 13.63
N ILE A 50 15.19 -5.10 14.48
CA ILE A 50 14.47 -4.46 15.57
C ILE A 50 14.93 -5.08 16.88
N ALA A 51 15.42 -4.26 17.82
CA ALA A 51 15.87 -4.73 19.14
C ALA A 51 14.67 -4.96 20.08
N ALA A 52 13.81 -5.90 19.69
CA ALA A 52 12.63 -6.30 20.44
C ALA A 52 12.22 -7.75 20.07
N PRO A 53 11.57 -8.50 21.00
CA PRO A 53 11.06 -9.83 20.73
C PRO A 53 10.03 -9.86 19.60
N ARG A 54 10.02 -10.92 18.82
CA ARG A 54 9.16 -11.09 17.65
C ARG A 54 7.67 -10.91 17.96
N GLU A 55 7.23 -11.44 19.08
CA GLU A 55 5.85 -11.37 19.55
C GLU A 55 5.42 -9.92 19.77
N LEU A 56 6.30 -9.10 20.33
CA LEU A 56 6.05 -7.67 20.54
C LEU A 56 6.00 -6.90 19.20
N VAL A 57 6.95 -7.19 18.31
CA VAL A 57 6.94 -6.56 16.96
C VAL A 57 5.68 -6.92 16.20
N TYR A 58 5.27 -8.19 16.22
CA TYR A 58 4.04 -8.65 15.60
C TYR A 58 2.80 -7.99 16.22
N GLU A 59 2.75 -7.90 17.57
CA GLU A 59 1.65 -7.23 18.26
C GLU A 59 1.49 -5.79 17.78
N ILE A 60 2.58 -5.05 17.66
CA ILE A 60 2.56 -3.64 17.22
C ILE A 60 2.15 -3.54 15.76
N LEU A 61 2.71 -4.37 14.87
CA LEU A 61 2.41 -4.38 13.45
C LEU A 61 0.93 -4.72 13.18
N SER A 62 0.37 -5.68 13.92
CA SER A 62 -1.01 -6.15 13.76
C SER A 62 -2.05 -5.33 14.53
N ALA A 63 -1.63 -4.51 15.50
CA ALA A 63 -2.54 -3.80 16.40
C ALA A 63 -3.63 -2.95 15.70
N PRO A 64 -3.35 -2.21 14.62
CA PRO A 64 -4.39 -1.46 13.90
C PRO A 64 -5.47 -2.36 13.30
N TYR A 65 -5.09 -3.51 12.77
CA TYR A 65 -6.00 -4.46 12.12
C TYR A 65 -6.89 -5.21 13.11
N LEU A 66 -6.40 -5.36 14.33
CA LEU A 66 -7.13 -6.01 15.44
C LEU A 66 -7.92 -5.01 16.31
N GLY A 67 -7.98 -3.74 15.92
CA GLY A 67 -8.65 -2.69 16.69
C GLY A 67 -7.99 -2.39 18.04
N ARG A 68 -6.72 -2.80 18.22
CA ARG A 68 -5.95 -2.60 19.48
C ARG A 68 -5.16 -1.30 19.48
N ALA A 69 -5.00 -0.67 18.33
CA ALA A 69 -4.40 0.65 18.17
C ALA A 69 -5.22 1.49 17.21
N ARG A 70 -5.33 2.79 17.50
CA ARG A 70 -5.93 3.74 16.57
C ARG A 70 -4.92 4.07 15.47
N SER A 71 -5.39 4.10 14.24
CA SER A 71 -4.61 4.53 13.08
C SER A 71 -5.44 5.51 12.26
N ASP A 72 -4.84 6.61 11.85
CA ASP A 72 -5.49 7.57 10.94
C ASP A 72 -5.33 7.15 9.47
N SER A 73 -4.48 6.14 9.20
CA SER A 73 -4.20 5.63 7.86
C SER A 73 -4.78 4.24 7.59
N ILE A 74 -5.36 3.57 8.60
CA ILE A 74 -5.94 2.23 8.46
C ILE A 74 -7.36 2.23 9.04
N GLU A 75 -8.32 1.85 8.20
CA GLU A 75 -9.73 1.66 8.56
C GLU A 75 -10.10 0.19 8.40
N VAL A 76 -10.44 -0.51 9.48
CA VAL A 76 -10.90 -1.90 9.43
C VAL A 76 -12.36 -1.92 8.96
N LEU A 77 -12.61 -2.56 7.82
CA LEU A 77 -13.92 -2.69 7.20
C LEU A 77 -14.65 -3.97 7.62
N ALA A 78 -13.88 -5.05 7.80
CA ALA A 78 -14.38 -6.32 8.30
C ALA A 78 -13.25 -7.08 8.99
N ALA A 79 -13.56 -7.83 10.05
CA ALA A 79 -12.57 -8.63 10.78
C ALA A 79 -13.12 -10.02 11.08
N GLY A 80 -12.34 -11.04 10.75
CA GLY A 80 -12.47 -12.43 11.16
C GLY A 80 -11.34 -12.82 12.12
N GLU A 81 -11.18 -14.12 12.37
CA GLU A 81 -10.15 -14.61 13.30
C GLU A 81 -8.72 -14.41 12.77
N SER A 82 -8.48 -14.72 11.48
CA SER A 82 -7.16 -14.63 10.83
C SER A 82 -7.17 -13.80 9.56
N LEU A 83 -8.31 -13.26 9.16
CA LEU A 83 -8.47 -12.48 7.95
C LEU A 83 -9.20 -11.17 8.26
N VAL A 84 -8.59 -10.06 7.87
CA VAL A 84 -9.14 -8.72 8.03
C VAL A 84 -9.27 -8.09 6.65
N VAL A 85 -10.32 -7.32 6.41
CA VAL A 85 -10.42 -6.41 5.27
C VAL A 85 -10.23 -5.00 5.79
N ALA A 86 -9.23 -4.31 5.28
CA ALA A 86 -8.91 -2.95 5.71
C ALA A 86 -8.74 -2.01 4.52
N ALA A 87 -9.09 -0.75 4.72
CA ALA A 87 -8.74 0.33 3.81
C ALA A 87 -7.50 1.05 4.34
N HIS A 88 -6.53 1.25 3.46
CA HIS A 88 -5.33 2.02 3.73
C HIS A 88 -5.42 3.37 3.04
N LEU A 89 -5.08 4.43 3.76
CA LEU A 89 -5.07 5.81 3.30
C LEU A 89 -3.62 6.28 3.22
N THR A 90 -3.10 6.39 2.00
CA THR A 90 -1.71 6.80 1.75
C THR A 90 -1.67 8.22 1.22
N LYS A 91 -1.02 9.13 1.95
CA LYS A 91 -0.81 10.52 1.49
C LYS A 91 0.24 10.54 0.38
N VAL A 92 -0.15 11.05 -0.79
CA VAL A 92 0.70 11.19 -1.96
C VAL A 92 0.69 12.65 -2.40
N HIS A 93 1.74 13.40 -2.06
CA HIS A 93 1.88 14.82 -2.39
C HIS A 93 0.62 15.65 -2.04
N PHE A 94 -0.28 15.86 -3.02
CA PHE A 94 -1.46 16.71 -2.89
C PHE A 94 -2.79 15.94 -2.85
N TYR A 95 -2.76 14.60 -2.85
CA TYR A 95 -3.95 13.76 -2.75
C TYR A 95 -3.72 12.60 -1.77
N GLU A 96 -4.80 11.94 -1.41
CA GLU A 96 -4.79 10.72 -0.62
C GLU A 96 -5.27 9.56 -1.49
N ALA A 97 -4.45 8.51 -1.58
CA ALA A 97 -4.80 7.27 -2.25
C ALA A 97 -5.44 6.32 -1.24
N ARG A 98 -6.56 5.71 -1.63
CA ARG A 98 -7.25 4.68 -0.84
C ARG A 98 -7.08 3.34 -1.51
N THR A 99 -6.48 2.39 -0.81
CA THR A 99 -6.45 0.97 -1.18
C THR A 99 -7.32 0.17 -0.21
N VAL A 100 -7.99 -0.86 -0.71
CA VAL A 100 -8.66 -1.85 0.15
C VAL A 100 -7.99 -3.18 -0.08
N GLU A 101 -7.64 -3.85 1.01
CA GLU A 101 -6.86 -5.07 1.00
C GLU A 101 -7.43 -6.10 1.97
N SER A 102 -7.30 -7.36 1.62
CA SER A 102 -7.40 -8.45 2.58
C SER A 102 -6.06 -8.64 3.25
N VAL A 103 -6.08 -8.74 4.57
CA VAL A 103 -4.90 -8.91 5.42
C VAL A 103 -5.04 -10.25 6.14
N GLU A 104 -4.21 -11.21 5.78
CA GLU A 104 -4.12 -12.50 6.45
C GLU A 104 -3.10 -12.41 7.59
N LEU A 105 -3.51 -12.82 8.77
CA LEU A 105 -2.72 -12.75 10.00
C LEU A 105 -2.19 -14.14 10.37
N GLU A 106 -0.87 -14.31 10.40
CA GLU A 106 -0.17 -15.51 10.85
C GLU A 106 0.72 -15.20 12.07
N PRO A 107 0.14 -15.09 13.29
CA PRO A 107 0.93 -14.75 14.47
C PRO A 107 1.91 -15.86 14.84
N PRO A 108 3.12 -15.52 15.28
CA PRO A 108 3.71 -14.19 15.31
C PRO A 108 4.68 -13.96 14.13
N SER A 109 4.50 -14.67 13.01
CA SER A 109 5.52 -14.85 11.98
C SER A 109 5.30 -14.06 10.70
N ALA A 110 4.03 -13.81 10.30
CA ALA A 110 3.75 -13.15 9.02
C ALA A 110 2.43 -12.40 8.99
N MET A 111 2.36 -11.42 8.09
CA MET A 111 1.13 -10.78 7.64
C MET A 111 1.17 -10.68 6.13
N ARG A 112 0.13 -11.18 5.44
CA ARG A 112 0.02 -11.12 3.98
C ARG A 112 -1.10 -10.20 3.56
N PHE A 113 -0.83 -9.39 2.57
CA PHE A 113 -1.75 -8.41 2.02
C PHE A 113 -2.07 -8.78 0.58
N ARG A 114 -3.34 -8.71 0.23
CA ARG A 114 -3.79 -8.84 -1.14
C ARG A 114 -4.72 -7.70 -1.48
N HIS A 115 -4.36 -6.96 -2.51
CA HIS A 115 -5.14 -5.86 -3.02
C HIS A 115 -6.50 -6.33 -3.53
N LEU A 116 -7.57 -5.62 -3.15
CA LEU A 116 -8.94 -5.87 -3.59
C LEU A 116 -9.45 -4.74 -4.49
N THR A 117 -9.15 -3.49 -4.12
CA THR A 117 -9.50 -2.32 -4.94
C THR A 117 -8.64 -1.12 -4.58
N GLY A 118 -8.36 -0.24 -5.55
CA GLY A 118 -7.54 0.95 -5.37
C GLY A 118 -6.92 1.43 -6.68
N PRO A 119 -5.84 2.22 -6.59
CA PRO A 119 -5.21 2.87 -7.75
C PRO A 119 -4.46 1.91 -8.68
N VAL A 120 -4.11 0.72 -8.19
CA VAL A 120 -3.46 -0.33 -9.00
C VAL A 120 -4.40 -1.51 -9.20
N PRO A 121 -4.31 -2.24 -10.32
CA PRO A 121 -5.17 -3.40 -10.56
C PRO A 121 -4.88 -4.59 -9.64
N GLU A 122 -3.62 -4.79 -9.29
CA GLU A 122 -3.18 -5.96 -8.51
C GLU A 122 -1.98 -5.59 -7.65
N ALA A 123 -1.98 -6.00 -6.38
CA ALA A 123 -0.80 -6.05 -5.52
C ALA A 123 -0.92 -7.20 -4.52
N SER A 124 0.23 -7.79 -4.19
CA SER A 124 0.36 -8.77 -3.12
C SER A 124 1.65 -8.52 -2.37
N GLU A 125 1.59 -8.54 -1.04
CA GLU A 125 2.69 -8.13 -0.18
C GLU A 125 2.77 -9.04 1.04
N GLU A 126 3.95 -9.18 1.60
CA GLU A 126 4.16 -9.95 2.82
C GLU A 126 5.17 -9.27 3.74
N PHE A 127 4.80 -9.14 5.00
CA PHE A 127 5.73 -8.93 6.10
C PHE A 127 6.05 -10.28 6.74
N ARG A 128 7.34 -10.57 6.90
CA ARG A 128 7.83 -11.74 7.67
C ARG A 128 8.65 -11.29 8.85
N LEU A 129 8.46 -11.97 9.97
CA LEU A 129 9.15 -11.72 11.22
C LEU A 129 9.94 -12.96 11.63
N GLU A 130 11.25 -12.84 11.65
CA GLU A 130 12.15 -13.90 12.06
C GLU A 130 12.83 -13.52 13.37
N ALA A 131 12.86 -14.44 14.34
CA ALA A 131 13.57 -14.20 15.60
C ALA A 131 15.09 -14.27 15.37
N ASP A 132 15.82 -13.30 15.93
CA ASP A 132 17.28 -13.19 15.90
C ASP A 132 17.80 -12.95 17.34
N GLY A 133 17.82 -14.01 18.15
CA GLY A 133 18.03 -13.93 19.59
C GLY A 133 16.91 -13.15 20.28
N GLU A 134 17.26 -12.06 20.98
CA GLU A 134 16.30 -11.14 21.60
C GLU A 134 15.79 -10.06 20.63
N ALA A 135 16.27 -10.07 19.39
CA ALA A 135 15.86 -9.16 18.33
C ALA A 135 14.97 -9.85 17.31
N THR A 136 14.40 -9.06 16.40
CA THR A 136 13.56 -9.51 15.29
C THR A 136 14.11 -8.94 13.98
N VAL A 137 14.17 -9.77 12.96
CA VAL A 137 14.35 -9.33 11.58
C VAL A 137 12.96 -9.21 10.94
N LEU A 138 12.54 -7.98 10.66
CA LEU A 138 11.33 -7.68 9.90
C LEU A 138 11.69 -7.50 8.44
N SER A 139 11.15 -8.36 7.58
CA SER A 139 11.35 -8.31 6.13
C SER A 139 10.03 -8.01 5.44
N TYR A 140 10.10 -7.29 4.32
CA TYR A 140 8.98 -7.00 3.45
C TYR A 140 9.36 -7.26 2.01
N ASP A 141 8.49 -7.94 1.29
CA ASP A 141 8.54 -8.10 -0.16
C ASP A 141 7.12 -8.21 -0.74
N GLY A 142 7.02 -8.01 -2.05
CA GLY A 142 5.75 -8.10 -2.75
C GLY A 142 5.88 -7.91 -4.24
N GLU A 143 4.74 -7.87 -4.88
CA GLU A 143 4.60 -7.62 -6.32
C GLU A 143 3.37 -6.76 -6.58
N LEU A 144 3.48 -5.81 -7.51
CA LEU A 144 2.33 -5.09 -8.04
C LEU A 144 2.21 -5.27 -9.56
N GLY A 145 0.97 -5.33 -10.05
CA GLY A 145 0.63 -5.36 -11.45
C GLY A 145 0.04 -4.02 -11.91
N ILE A 146 0.50 -3.53 -13.06
CA ILE A 146 -0.07 -2.33 -13.71
C ILE A 146 -0.39 -2.66 -15.17
N ASP A 147 -1.60 -2.31 -15.59
CA ASP A 147 -2.07 -2.49 -16.95
C ASP A 147 -1.51 -1.40 -17.89
N PHE A 148 -1.89 -1.47 -19.18
CA PHE A 148 -1.56 -0.49 -20.21
C PHE A 148 -0.12 -0.48 -20.71
N PHE A 149 0.48 -1.64 -20.96
CA PHE A 149 1.76 -1.83 -21.67
C PHE A 149 2.85 -0.78 -21.31
N VAL A 150 2.95 0.27 -22.14
CA VAL A 150 4.00 1.29 -22.03
C VAL A 150 3.86 2.11 -20.75
N LEU A 151 2.64 2.49 -20.35
CA LEU A 151 2.41 3.26 -19.14
C LEU A 151 2.77 2.45 -17.90
N GLY A 152 2.35 1.19 -17.80
CA GLY A 152 2.71 0.31 -16.70
C GLY A 152 4.23 0.10 -16.62
N ARG A 153 4.87 -0.17 -17.75
CA ARG A 153 6.33 -0.41 -17.80
C ARG A 153 7.18 0.81 -17.46
N ILE A 154 6.70 2.03 -17.72
CA ILE A 154 7.43 3.27 -17.46
C ILE A 154 7.00 3.86 -16.11
N ALA A 155 5.70 4.03 -15.87
CA ALA A 155 5.20 4.69 -14.67
C ALA A 155 5.47 3.90 -13.39
N ALA A 156 5.34 2.56 -13.43
CA ALA A 156 5.50 1.74 -12.25
C ALA A 156 6.91 1.88 -11.62
N PRO A 157 8.01 1.60 -12.32
CA PRO A 157 9.33 1.62 -11.70
C PRO A 157 9.81 3.04 -11.33
N HIS A 158 9.29 4.09 -11.98
CA HIS A 158 9.76 5.45 -11.73
C HIS A 158 8.92 6.23 -10.73
N TRP A 159 7.64 5.87 -10.54
CA TRP A 159 6.74 6.62 -9.67
C TRP A 159 6.02 5.75 -8.66
N VAL A 160 5.37 4.66 -9.08
CA VAL A 160 4.53 3.87 -8.17
C VAL A 160 5.37 3.08 -7.18
N VAL A 161 6.30 2.26 -7.66
CA VAL A 161 7.17 1.42 -6.81
C VAL A 161 7.99 2.23 -5.81
N PRO A 162 8.66 3.35 -6.19
CA PRO A 162 9.42 4.15 -5.23
C PRO A 162 8.55 4.77 -4.14
N GLN A 163 7.33 5.22 -4.48
CA GLN A 163 6.42 5.79 -3.48
C GLN A 163 5.87 4.72 -2.55
N TRP A 164 5.52 3.55 -3.10
CA TRP A 164 5.07 2.40 -2.32
C TRP A 164 6.15 1.95 -1.32
N ASN A 165 7.36 1.68 -1.81
CA ASN A 165 8.47 1.27 -0.95
C ASN A 165 8.81 2.31 0.12
N ARG A 166 8.68 3.60 -0.19
CA ARG A 166 8.87 4.66 0.80
C ARG A 166 7.82 4.59 1.90
N ALA A 167 6.54 4.49 1.54
CA ALA A 167 5.45 4.43 2.52
C ALA A 167 5.59 3.20 3.44
N VAL A 168 5.95 2.05 2.86
CA VAL A 168 6.22 0.83 3.64
C VAL A 168 7.46 1.00 4.54
N GLY A 169 8.54 1.59 4.01
CA GLY A 169 9.76 1.86 4.80
C GLY A 169 9.48 2.76 6.00
N GLU A 170 8.73 3.85 5.82
CA GLU A 170 8.31 4.74 6.90
C GLU A 170 7.45 4.02 7.95
N HIS A 171 6.57 3.10 7.51
CA HIS A 171 5.79 2.28 8.42
C HIS A 171 6.68 1.29 9.22
N MET A 172 7.65 0.63 8.57
CA MET A 172 8.60 -0.26 9.24
C MET A 172 9.45 0.49 10.26
N ASP A 173 9.89 1.70 9.95
CA ASP A 173 10.66 2.55 10.89
C ASP A 173 9.82 2.94 12.10
N GLU A 174 8.55 3.24 11.93
CA GLU A 174 7.65 3.55 13.04
C GLU A 174 7.38 2.32 13.92
N VAL A 175 7.15 1.13 13.32
CA VAL A 175 7.03 -0.14 14.05
C VAL A 175 8.29 -0.41 14.87
N LYS A 176 9.47 -0.24 14.26
CA LYS A 176 10.76 -0.39 14.92
C LYS A 176 10.88 0.53 16.11
N ARG A 177 10.63 1.82 15.92
CA ARG A 177 10.73 2.83 16.99
C ARG A 177 9.82 2.47 18.18
N ILE A 178 8.57 2.11 17.93
CA ILE A 178 7.60 1.77 18.98
C ILE A 178 8.02 0.48 19.69
N ALA A 179 8.48 -0.53 18.95
CA ALA A 179 8.88 -1.82 19.52
C ALA A 179 10.11 -1.68 20.44
N GLU A 180 11.14 -0.97 19.99
CA GLU A 180 12.35 -0.72 20.75
C GLU A 180 12.09 0.14 22.00
N GLU A 181 11.22 1.16 21.90
CA GLU A 181 10.80 1.94 23.07
C GLU A 181 10.03 1.11 24.10
N ARG A 182 9.19 0.18 23.69
CA ARG A 182 8.45 -0.68 24.61
C ARG A 182 9.35 -1.75 25.23
N ALA A 183 10.23 -2.37 24.43
CA ALA A 183 11.19 -3.36 24.93
C ALA A 183 12.19 -2.76 25.94
N GLY A 184 12.63 -1.52 25.73
CA GLY A 184 13.54 -0.82 26.66
C GLY A 184 12.89 -0.34 27.97
N ARG A 185 11.56 -0.45 28.11
CA ARG A 185 10.82 -0.10 29.33
C ARG A 185 10.39 -1.32 30.16
N ALA A 186 10.55 -2.52 29.61
CA ALA A 186 10.24 -3.79 30.25
C ALA A 186 11.44 -4.35 30.99
#